data_8be044d3391b0a636b73d0bc9750cf29
#
_entry.id   8be044d3391b0a636b73d0bc9750cf29
#
_cell.length_a   1.000
_cell.length_b   1.000
_cell.length_c   1.000
_cell.angle_alpha   90.00
_cell.angle_beta   90.00
_cell.angle_gamma   90.00
#
_symmetry.space_group_name_H-M   'P 1'
#
loop_
_entity.id
_entity.type
_entity.pdbx_description
1 polymer ?
#
loop_
_entity_poly.entity_id
_entity_poly.type
_entity_poly.pdbx_seq_one_letter_code
_entity_poly.pdbx_strand_id
1 'polypeptide(L)'
;MSVTGTWNLTLKSPLGDQAAQLDLHELNGTMQGTLAGKGDPAALQGLTVDGANLAFSADADTPVGRMNLAFTGAVTGDTLGGTYSTPFGAFEFSGSRV
;
A
#
# COMPACT_ATOMS: atom_id res chain seq x y z
N MET A 1 16.55 8.04 -4.30
CA MET A 1 16.08 7.67 -2.96
C MET A 1 15.36 6.35 -3.04
N SER A 2 15.47 5.56 -1.99
CA SER A 2 14.86 4.23 -1.97
C SER A 2 13.42 4.31 -1.51
N VAL A 3 12.57 3.45 -2.08
CA VAL A 3 11.19 3.29 -1.58
C VAL A 3 11.13 2.34 -0.38
N THR A 4 12.26 1.73 0.00
CA THR A 4 12.28 0.82 1.15
C THR A 4 12.04 1.56 2.45
N GLY A 5 11.45 0.86 3.42
CA GLY A 5 11.14 1.40 4.72
C GLY A 5 9.71 1.11 5.12
N THR A 6 9.32 1.67 6.24
CA THR A 6 7.97 1.52 6.77
C THR A 6 7.20 2.81 6.54
N TRP A 7 5.99 2.67 6.02
CA TRP A 7 5.13 3.80 5.68
C TRP A 7 3.81 3.68 6.43
N ASN A 8 3.38 4.79 7.02
CA ASN A 8 2.02 4.87 7.60
C ASN A 8 1.09 5.39 6.51
N LEU A 9 0.07 4.61 6.18
CA LEU A 9 -0.86 4.95 5.11
C LEU A 9 -2.23 5.32 5.67
N THR A 10 -2.89 6.24 4.98
CA THR A 10 -4.29 6.56 5.19
C THR A 10 -5.03 6.25 3.90
N LEU A 11 -5.95 5.31 3.96
CA LEU A 11 -6.74 4.88 2.81
C LEU A 11 -8.10 5.58 2.87
N LYS A 12 -8.40 6.36 1.86
CA LYS A 12 -9.70 7.03 1.75
C LYS A 12 -10.75 6.02 1.31
N SER A 13 -11.92 6.03 1.94
CA SER A 13 -13.01 5.13 1.55
C SER A 13 -14.34 5.76 1.90
N PRO A 14 -15.45 5.27 1.28
CA PRO A 14 -16.80 5.74 1.63
C PRO A 14 -17.19 5.48 3.08
N LEU A 15 -16.50 4.53 3.73
CA LEU A 15 -16.75 4.17 5.13
C LEU A 15 -15.85 4.95 6.09
N GLY A 16 -15.10 5.95 5.58
CA GLY A 16 -14.17 6.73 6.36
C GLY A 16 -12.72 6.32 6.07
N ASP A 17 -11.79 7.08 6.65
CA ASP A 17 -10.37 6.82 6.45
C ASP A 17 -9.95 5.58 7.24
N GLN A 18 -9.14 4.74 6.59
CA GLN A 18 -8.58 3.54 7.20
C GLN A 18 -7.08 3.70 7.34
N ALA A 19 -6.56 3.37 8.51
CA ALA A 19 -5.12 3.39 8.73
C ALA A 19 -4.51 2.05 8.37
N ALA A 20 -3.34 2.08 7.72
CA ALA A 20 -2.60 0.88 7.37
C ALA A 20 -1.11 1.19 7.47
N GLN A 21 -0.30 0.14 7.55
CA GLN A 21 1.14 0.28 7.55
C GLN A 21 1.72 -0.56 6.43
N LEU A 22 2.55 0.06 5.62
CA LEU A 22 3.21 -0.59 4.49
C LEU A 22 4.69 -0.74 4.83
N ASP A 23 5.19 -1.96 4.73
CA ASP A 23 6.59 -2.25 4.95
C ASP A 23 7.18 -2.75 3.63
N LEU A 24 8.17 -2.03 3.13
CA LEU A 24 8.87 -2.37 1.89
C LEU A 24 10.33 -2.65 2.20
N HIS A 25 10.83 -3.80 1.73
CA HIS A 25 12.22 -4.18 1.92
C HIS A 25 12.71 -4.93 0.70
N GLU A 26 14.03 -5.00 0.58
CA GLU A 26 14.69 -5.74 -0.49
C GLU A 26 15.30 -7.01 0.07
N LEU A 27 15.03 -8.13 -0.58
CA LEU A 27 15.56 -9.42 -0.19
C LEU A 27 16.10 -10.12 -1.43
N ASN A 28 17.41 -10.41 -1.42
CA ASN A 28 18.12 -11.06 -2.53
C ASN A 28 17.89 -10.35 -3.87
N GLY A 29 17.89 -9.02 -3.83
CA GLY A 29 17.70 -8.21 -5.04
C GLY A 29 16.25 -8.08 -5.49
N THR A 30 15.30 -8.61 -4.73
CA THR A 30 13.88 -8.55 -5.06
C THR A 30 13.14 -7.70 -4.02
N MET A 31 12.36 -6.75 -4.49
CA MET A 31 11.52 -5.96 -3.59
C MET A 31 10.35 -6.79 -3.09
N GLN A 32 10.16 -6.77 -1.79
CA GLN A 32 9.06 -7.47 -1.12
C GLN A 32 8.48 -6.57 -0.06
N GLY A 33 7.30 -6.90 0.40
CA GLY A 33 6.70 -6.12 1.46
C GLY A 33 5.43 -6.72 2.00
N THR A 34 4.90 -6.06 3.02
CA THR A 34 3.63 -6.45 3.63
C THR A 34 2.79 -5.20 3.86
N LEU A 35 1.48 -5.39 3.83
CA LEU A 35 0.51 -4.36 4.17
C LEU A 35 -0.23 -4.84 5.41
N ALA A 36 -0.13 -4.07 6.48
CA ALA A 36 -0.79 -4.37 7.75
C ALA A 36 -1.86 -3.31 8.02
N GLY A 37 -3.05 -3.79 8.37
CA GLY A 37 -4.14 -2.92 8.76
C GLY A 37 -4.80 -3.50 10.00
N LYS A 38 -6.13 -3.53 10.01
CA LYS A 38 -6.86 -4.30 11.00
C LYS A 38 -6.78 -5.76 10.60
N GLY A 39 -6.27 -6.61 11.48
CA GLY A 39 -6.11 -8.03 11.21
C GLY A 39 -4.69 -8.40 10.85
N ASP A 40 -4.51 -9.53 10.17
CA ASP A 40 -3.18 -10.06 9.87
C ASP A 40 -2.52 -9.31 8.73
N PRO A 41 -1.19 -9.13 8.78
CA PRO A 41 -0.47 -8.54 7.65
C PRO A 41 -0.62 -9.39 6.39
N ALA A 42 -0.75 -8.73 5.26
CA ALA A 42 -0.86 -9.38 3.96
C ALA A 42 0.42 -9.15 3.16
N ALA A 43 0.93 -10.22 2.55
CA ALA A 43 2.08 -10.11 1.66
C ALA A 43 1.67 -9.38 0.38
N LEU A 44 2.54 -8.50 -0.11
CA LEU A 44 2.29 -7.79 -1.36
C LEU A 44 2.45 -8.74 -2.55
N GLN A 45 1.60 -8.58 -3.55
CA GLN A 45 1.60 -9.38 -4.76
C GLN A 45 1.89 -8.48 -5.95
N GLY A 46 2.69 -8.99 -6.89
CA GLY A 46 2.98 -8.25 -8.11
C GLY A 46 3.66 -6.91 -7.88
N LEU A 47 4.46 -6.80 -6.84
CA LEU A 47 5.14 -5.55 -6.52
C LEU A 47 6.12 -5.17 -7.63
N THR A 48 5.94 -3.98 -8.18
CA THR A 48 6.84 -3.40 -9.16
C THR A 48 7.27 -2.02 -8.69
N VAL A 49 8.53 -1.71 -8.90
CA VAL A 49 9.09 -0.41 -8.57
C VAL A 49 9.83 0.11 -9.79
N ASP A 50 9.46 1.32 -10.22
CA ASP A 50 10.10 1.98 -11.34
C ASP A 50 10.46 3.39 -10.92
N GLY A 51 11.71 3.59 -10.50
CA GLY A 51 12.14 4.86 -9.93
C GLY A 51 11.39 5.16 -8.64
N ALA A 52 10.63 6.25 -8.63
CA ALA A 52 9.81 6.63 -7.50
C ALA A 52 8.38 6.07 -7.57
N ASN A 53 8.01 5.44 -8.68
CA ASN A 53 6.69 4.87 -8.88
C ASN A 53 6.64 3.44 -8.39
N LEU A 54 5.54 3.04 -7.78
CA LEU A 54 5.35 1.68 -7.34
C LEU A 54 3.91 1.22 -7.56
N ALA A 55 3.76 -0.08 -7.74
CA ALA A 55 2.45 -0.70 -7.89
C ALA A 55 2.49 -2.08 -7.26
N PHE A 56 1.40 -2.45 -6.60
CA PHE A 56 1.28 -3.76 -5.98
C PHE A 56 -0.19 -4.04 -5.72
N SER A 57 -0.48 -5.29 -5.37
CA SER A 57 -1.80 -5.65 -4.87
C SER A 57 -1.65 -6.41 -3.56
N ALA A 58 -2.71 -6.43 -2.76
CA ALA A 58 -2.74 -7.14 -1.51
C ALA A 58 -4.18 -7.49 -1.15
N ASP A 59 -4.36 -8.62 -0.49
CA ASP A 59 -5.64 -8.97 0.10
C ASP A 59 -5.73 -8.30 1.46
N ALA A 60 -6.77 -7.52 1.67
CA ALA A 60 -6.95 -6.77 2.90
C ALA A 60 -8.30 -7.06 3.54
N ASP A 61 -8.33 -7.12 4.86
CA ASP A 61 -9.57 -7.20 5.61
C ASP A 61 -10.17 -5.82 5.72
N THR A 62 -11.40 -5.68 5.29
CA THR A 62 -12.13 -4.42 5.31
C THR A 62 -13.42 -4.59 6.09
N PRO A 63 -14.10 -3.48 6.46
CA PRO A 63 -15.40 -3.58 7.14
C PRO A 63 -16.46 -4.34 6.32
N VAL A 64 -16.28 -4.45 5.00
CA VAL A 64 -17.21 -5.17 4.13
C VAL A 64 -16.70 -6.55 3.71
N GLY A 65 -15.62 -7.01 4.33
CA GLY A 65 -15.04 -8.33 4.07
C GLY A 65 -13.64 -8.23 3.48
N ARG A 66 -13.10 -9.38 3.11
CA ARG A 66 -11.75 -9.47 2.55
C ARG A 66 -11.79 -9.14 1.07
N MET A 67 -10.94 -8.22 0.64
CA MET A 67 -10.88 -7.77 -0.75
C MET A 67 -9.45 -7.69 -1.24
N ASN A 68 -9.25 -7.96 -2.52
CA ASN A 68 -7.99 -7.69 -3.18
C ASN A 68 -7.96 -6.21 -3.58
N LEU A 69 -6.95 -5.51 -3.12
CA LEU A 69 -6.76 -4.08 -3.40
C LEU A 69 -5.52 -3.92 -4.27
N ALA A 70 -5.65 -3.18 -5.36
CA ALA A 70 -4.55 -2.87 -6.25
C ALA A 70 -4.12 -1.42 -6.03
N PHE A 71 -2.86 -1.22 -5.66
CA PHE A 71 -2.32 0.09 -5.33
C PHE A 71 -1.36 0.57 -6.41
N THR A 72 -1.45 1.84 -6.74
CA THR A 72 -0.51 2.50 -7.64
C THR A 72 -0.18 3.86 -7.05
N GLY A 73 1.10 4.13 -6.83
CA GLY A 73 1.49 5.37 -6.19
C GLY A 73 2.90 5.78 -6.53
N ALA A 74 3.30 6.91 -5.95
CA ALA A 74 4.62 7.46 -6.14
C ALA A 74 5.15 8.01 -4.82
N VAL A 75 6.46 7.89 -4.64
CA VAL A 75 7.17 8.40 -3.47
C VAL A 75 7.76 9.78 -3.82
N THR A 76 7.53 10.74 -2.94
CA THR A 76 8.14 12.06 -3.05
C THR A 76 8.74 12.40 -1.69
N GLY A 77 10.06 12.28 -1.58
CA GLY A 77 10.72 12.47 -0.29
C GLY A 77 10.27 11.43 0.73
N ASP A 78 9.65 11.89 1.80
CA ASP A 78 9.13 11.03 2.86
C ASP A 78 7.63 10.84 2.78
N THR A 79 7.02 11.15 1.64
CA THR A 79 5.59 10.98 1.42
C THR A 79 5.34 10.00 0.29
N LEU A 80 4.21 9.33 0.38
CA LEU A 80 3.75 8.36 -0.61
C LEU A 80 2.28 8.66 -0.89
N GLY A 81 1.90 8.69 -2.15
CA GLY A 81 0.52 8.95 -2.50
C GLY A 81 0.14 8.32 -3.83
N GLY A 82 -1.14 8.09 -4.00
CA GLY A 82 -1.66 7.52 -5.22
C GLY A 82 -3.10 7.09 -5.08
N THR A 83 -3.45 6.05 -5.81
CA THR A 83 -4.81 5.50 -5.81
C THR A 83 -4.77 4.00 -5.61
N TYR A 84 -5.86 3.45 -5.09
CA TYR A 84 -6.04 2.02 -5.01
C TYR A 84 -7.41 1.65 -5.56
N SER A 85 -7.50 0.48 -6.19
CA SER A 85 -8.71 -0.03 -6.80
C SER A 85 -9.34 -1.10 -5.94
N THR A 86 -10.67 -1.07 -5.83
CA THR A 86 -11.45 -2.07 -5.13
C THR A 86 -12.57 -2.53 -6.03
N PRO A 87 -13.30 -3.63 -5.68
CA PRO A 87 -14.51 -4.00 -6.44
C PRO A 87 -15.57 -2.90 -6.47
N PHE A 88 -15.50 -1.92 -5.58
CA PHE A 88 -16.47 -0.82 -5.51
C PHE A 88 -15.97 0.45 -6.20
N GLY A 89 -14.76 0.47 -6.72
CA GLY A 89 -14.19 1.62 -7.40
C GLY A 89 -12.80 1.94 -6.93
N ALA A 90 -12.27 3.07 -7.41
CA ALA A 90 -10.94 3.54 -7.07
C ALA A 90 -11.03 4.69 -6.07
N PHE A 91 -10.10 4.70 -5.13
CA PHE A 91 -10.03 5.73 -4.09
C PHE A 91 -8.58 6.16 -3.92
N GLU A 92 -8.38 7.27 -3.23
CA GLU A 92 -7.04 7.81 -3.00
C GLU A 92 -6.45 7.26 -1.71
N PHE A 93 -5.14 7.19 -1.65
CA PHE A 93 -4.42 6.93 -0.41
C PHE A 93 -3.21 7.84 -0.33
N SER A 94 -2.74 8.06 0.89
CA SER A 94 -1.54 8.83 1.14
C SER A 94 -0.82 8.23 2.33
N GLY A 95 0.46 8.51 2.43
CA GLY A 95 1.25 7.99 3.53
C GLY A 95 2.51 8.80 3.77
N SER A 96 3.15 8.50 4.89
CA SER A 96 4.41 9.12 5.24
C SER A 96 5.35 8.05 5.80
N ARG A 97 6.64 8.28 5.59
CA ARG A 97 7.68 7.38 6.10
C ARG A 97 7.76 7.49 7.62
N VAL A 98 7.86 6.36 8.24
CA VAL A 98 8.05 6.29 9.69
C VAL A 98 9.49 6.67 10.07
#